data_dc32d0865b1494bfacc34681b9c67326
#
_entry.id   dc32d0865b1494bfacc34681b9c67326
#
_cell.length_a   1.000
_cell.length_b   1.000
_cell.length_c   1.000
_cell.angle_alpha   90.00
_cell.angle_beta   90.00
_cell.angle_gamma   90.00
#
_symmetry.space_group_name_H-M   'P 1'
#
loop_
_entity.id
_entity.type
_entity.pdbx_description
1 polymer ?
#
loop_
_entity_poly.entity_id
_entity_poly.type
_entity_poly.pdbx_seq_one_letter_code
_entity_poly.pdbx_strand_id
1 'polypeptide(L)'
;LPIQAKPHVSNPPEGYFATANNDLVPRDYQYMDAVGFTWADPYRWLRVVEVLGNGTRFSMADMMRLQTDELSIPARQLVPMLEEIEPPDNRTGRAANLLLEWDFVMDKRSAAAGLYAAWEGEVRRGVTRALVPAGVSMNVGLKKAIETIMVPPGELGADPMAARDRVLMDALVRAMA
;
A
#
# COMPACT_ATOMS: atom_id res chain seq x y z
N LEU A 1 10.24 -29.89 -8.47
CA LEU A 1 11.39 -29.23 -7.86
C LEU A 1 11.85 -30.04 -6.66
N PRO A 2 13.15 -30.45 -6.56
CA PRO A 2 13.68 -31.15 -5.39
C PRO A 2 13.55 -30.29 -4.12
N ILE A 3 13.38 -30.91 -2.96
CA ILE A 3 13.23 -30.18 -1.68
C ILE A 3 14.40 -29.24 -1.43
N GLN A 4 15.63 -29.71 -1.73
CA GLN A 4 16.85 -28.93 -1.52
C GLN A 4 16.96 -27.69 -2.42
N ALA A 5 16.21 -27.68 -3.52
CA ALA A 5 16.16 -26.53 -4.43
C ALA A 5 15.03 -25.52 -4.07
N LYS A 6 14.15 -25.83 -3.12
CA LYS A 6 13.12 -24.89 -2.68
C LYS A 6 13.76 -23.74 -1.91
N PRO A 7 13.24 -22.50 -2.06
CA PRO A 7 13.68 -21.39 -1.21
C PRO A 7 13.50 -21.74 0.27
N HIS A 8 14.55 -21.53 1.04
CA HIS A 8 14.53 -21.77 2.48
C HIS A 8 15.48 -20.80 3.19
N VAL A 9 15.23 -20.58 4.47
CA VAL A 9 16.10 -19.81 5.34
C VAL A 9 16.30 -20.56 6.65
N SER A 10 17.50 -20.51 7.20
CA SER A 10 17.84 -21.07 8.51
C SER A 10 18.66 -20.06 9.28
N ASN A 11 18.27 -19.81 10.55
CA ASN A 11 18.91 -18.84 11.44
C ASN A 11 19.15 -17.48 10.77
N PRO A 12 18.10 -16.79 10.31
CA PRO A 12 18.25 -15.49 9.67
C PRO A 12 18.94 -14.51 10.64
N PRO A 13 19.81 -13.62 10.13
CA PRO A 13 20.56 -12.66 10.96
C PRO A 13 19.65 -11.70 11.73
N GLU A 14 18.43 -11.46 11.24
CA GLU A 14 17.40 -10.65 11.89
C GLU A 14 16.85 -11.31 13.17
N GLY A 15 17.06 -12.60 13.36
CA GLY A 15 16.55 -13.37 14.50
C GLY A 15 15.07 -13.73 14.42
N TYR A 16 14.40 -13.42 13.31
CA TYR A 16 12.99 -13.78 13.06
C TYR A 16 12.78 -14.06 11.56
N PHE A 17 11.66 -14.69 11.25
CA PHE A 17 11.16 -14.85 9.90
C PHE A 17 9.68 -14.47 9.87
N ALA A 18 9.29 -13.62 8.93
CA ALA A 18 7.93 -13.14 8.77
C ALA A 18 7.39 -13.40 7.37
N THR A 19 6.13 -13.80 7.28
CA THR A 19 5.39 -13.96 6.01
C THR A 19 3.95 -13.48 6.16
N ALA A 20 3.45 -12.85 5.12
CA ALA A 20 2.07 -12.39 5.01
C ALA A 20 1.53 -12.60 3.59
N ASN A 21 1.83 -13.75 2.98
CA ASN A 21 1.51 -14.11 1.59
C ASN A 21 2.20 -13.21 0.54
N ASN A 22 3.20 -12.43 0.94
CA ASN A 22 4.02 -11.63 0.05
C ASN A 22 5.10 -12.49 -0.64
N ASP A 23 5.72 -11.94 -1.67
CA ASP A 23 6.85 -12.56 -2.33
C ASP A 23 8.05 -12.63 -1.36
N LEU A 24 8.50 -13.84 -1.08
CA LEU A 24 9.66 -14.15 -0.24
C LEU A 24 10.77 -14.85 -1.03
N VAL A 25 10.57 -15.01 -2.34
CA VAL A 25 11.53 -15.69 -3.18
C VAL A 25 12.74 -14.78 -3.43
N PRO A 26 13.98 -15.27 -3.27
CA PRO A 26 15.17 -14.50 -3.62
C PRO A 26 15.11 -14.01 -5.09
N ARG A 27 15.58 -12.79 -5.35
CA ARG A 27 15.50 -12.18 -6.69
C ARG A 27 16.27 -12.95 -7.78
N ASP A 28 17.29 -13.67 -7.38
CA ASP A 28 18.17 -14.49 -8.24
C ASP A 28 17.79 -15.97 -8.25
N TYR A 29 16.61 -16.30 -7.72
CA TYR A 29 16.16 -17.69 -7.64
C TYR A 29 15.84 -18.27 -9.03
N GLN A 30 16.62 -19.25 -9.44
CA GLN A 30 16.60 -19.82 -10.80
C GLN A 30 15.33 -20.60 -11.18
N TYR A 31 14.51 -21.02 -10.21
CA TYR A 31 13.28 -21.81 -10.44
C TYR A 31 12.02 -21.02 -10.07
N MET A 32 12.01 -19.72 -10.34
CA MET A 32 10.89 -18.83 -10.01
C MET A 32 9.56 -19.39 -10.56
N ASP A 33 9.58 -19.89 -11.80
CA ASP A 33 8.41 -20.47 -12.50
C ASP A 33 7.81 -21.70 -11.78
N ALA A 34 8.57 -22.37 -10.91
CA ALA A 34 8.10 -23.52 -10.15
C ALA A 34 7.55 -23.17 -8.75
N VAL A 35 7.60 -21.90 -8.34
CA VAL A 35 7.21 -21.46 -7.00
C VAL A 35 5.86 -20.74 -7.02
N GLY A 36 5.64 -19.82 -7.94
CA GLY A 36 4.39 -19.10 -8.08
C GLY A 36 4.55 -17.72 -8.74
N PHE A 37 3.41 -17.14 -9.12
CA PHE A 37 3.34 -15.86 -9.86
C PHE A 37 2.41 -14.84 -9.22
N THR A 38 1.66 -15.23 -8.18
CA THR A 38 0.68 -14.36 -7.53
C THR A 38 0.97 -14.25 -6.04
N TRP A 39 1.24 -13.04 -5.61
CA TRP A 39 1.58 -12.71 -4.24
C TRP A 39 0.64 -11.62 -3.72
N ALA A 40 0.43 -11.58 -2.42
CA ALA A 40 -0.24 -10.46 -1.80
C ALA A 40 0.65 -9.21 -1.81
N ASP A 41 0.04 -8.04 -1.74
CA ASP A 41 0.77 -6.80 -1.54
C ASP A 41 1.63 -6.87 -0.27
N PRO A 42 2.82 -6.24 -0.24
CA PRO A 42 3.81 -6.44 0.83
C PRO A 42 3.45 -5.72 2.14
N TYR A 43 2.38 -4.92 2.19
CA TYR A 43 2.14 -3.96 3.26
C TYR A 43 1.92 -4.60 4.64
N ARG A 44 1.22 -5.73 4.71
CA ARG A 44 1.08 -6.49 5.97
C ARG A 44 2.43 -7.03 6.45
N TRP A 45 3.22 -7.56 5.54
CA TRP A 45 4.57 -8.03 5.84
C TRP A 45 5.48 -6.88 6.29
N LEU A 46 5.45 -5.74 5.60
CA LEU A 46 6.22 -4.54 5.99
C LEU A 46 5.88 -4.09 7.42
N ARG A 47 4.59 -4.12 7.80
CA ARG A 47 4.20 -3.79 9.17
C ARG A 47 4.73 -4.79 10.19
N VAL A 48 4.66 -6.08 9.92
CA VAL A 48 5.23 -7.12 10.79
C VAL A 48 6.74 -6.93 10.95
N VAL A 49 7.47 -6.73 9.86
CA VAL A 49 8.91 -6.48 9.86
C VAL A 49 9.27 -5.20 10.60
N GLU A 50 8.50 -4.12 10.43
CA GLU A 50 8.70 -2.86 11.16
C GLU A 50 8.61 -3.07 12.68
N VAL A 51 7.59 -3.80 13.14
CA VAL A 51 7.42 -4.07 14.58
C VAL A 51 8.52 -4.98 15.10
N LEU A 52 8.80 -6.10 14.42
CA LEU A 52 9.80 -7.07 14.87
C LEU A 52 11.23 -6.50 14.79
N GLY A 53 11.50 -5.67 13.79
CA GLY A 53 12.83 -5.05 13.60
C GLY A 53 13.17 -3.99 14.65
N ASN A 54 12.17 -3.39 15.29
CA ASN A 54 12.36 -2.36 16.33
C ASN A 54 12.47 -2.91 17.75
N GLY A 55 12.28 -4.21 17.95
CA GLY A 55 12.34 -4.85 19.26
C GLY A 55 13.40 -5.93 19.35
N THR A 56 13.94 -6.15 20.55
CA THR A 56 14.92 -7.22 20.81
C THR A 56 14.29 -8.42 21.53
N ARG A 57 13.18 -8.23 22.18
CA ARG A 57 12.42 -9.27 22.89
C ARG A 57 10.94 -8.96 22.83
N PHE A 58 10.14 -9.98 22.57
CA PHE A 58 8.68 -9.87 22.48
C PHE A 58 8.02 -10.84 23.45
N SER A 59 7.04 -10.35 24.20
CA SER A 59 6.14 -11.17 25.02
C SER A 59 5.01 -11.76 24.16
N MET A 60 4.27 -12.72 24.72
CA MET A 60 3.04 -13.21 24.08
C MET A 60 2.02 -12.10 23.86
N ALA A 61 1.93 -11.14 24.79
CA ALA A 61 1.03 -10.00 24.64
C ALA A 61 1.43 -9.09 23.49
N ASP A 62 2.73 -8.92 23.21
CA ASP A 62 3.21 -8.16 22.04
C ASP A 62 2.82 -8.88 20.74
N MET A 63 2.97 -10.18 20.68
CA MET A 63 2.57 -10.98 19.52
C MET A 63 1.06 -10.94 19.28
N MET A 64 0.25 -10.99 20.34
CA MET A 64 -1.20 -10.84 20.22
C MET A 64 -1.59 -9.45 19.72
N ARG A 65 -0.92 -8.38 20.17
CA ARG A 65 -1.14 -7.02 19.64
C ARG A 65 -0.78 -6.93 18.17
N LEU A 66 0.34 -7.52 17.77
CA LEU A 66 0.77 -7.52 16.37
C LEU A 66 -0.21 -8.26 15.45
N GLN A 67 -0.84 -9.35 15.93
CA GLN A 67 -1.86 -10.07 15.15
C GLN A 67 -3.12 -9.23 14.86
N THR A 68 -3.40 -8.26 15.70
CA THR A 68 -4.57 -7.37 15.59
C THR A 68 -4.17 -5.93 15.27
N ASP A 69 -2.95 -5.73 14.79
CA ASP A 69 -2.46 -4.40 14.41
C ASP A 69 -3.15 -3.93 13.12
N GLU A 70 -3.78 -2.77 13.20
CA GLU A 70 -4.60 -2.19 12.12
C GLU A 70 -3.93 -0.98 11.46
N LEU A 71 -2.63 -0.73 11.72
CA LEU A 71 -1.92 0.39 11.11
C LEU A 71 -1.72 0.16 9.60
N SER A 72 -2.17 1.13 8.80
CA SER A 72 -2.08 1.08 7.34
C SER A 72 -0.78 1.68 6.82
N ILE A 73 0.15 0.84 6.36
CA ILE A 73 1.35 1.28 5.64
C ILE A 73 1.00 2.04 4.34
N PRO A 74 0.02 1.60 3.52
CA PRO A 74 -0.42 2.37 2.36
C PRO A 74 -0.90 3.78 2.71
N ALA A 75 -1.66 3.94 3.80
CA ALA A 75 -2.12 5.26 4.24
C ALA A 75 -0.95 6.19 4.60
N ARG A 76 0.03 5.66 5.34
CA ARG A 76 1.26 6.41 5.69
C ARG A 76 2.07 6.86 4.47
N GLN A 77 1.94 6.17 3.34
CA GLN A 77 2.62 6.55 2.09
C GLN A 77 1.82 7.54 1.26
N LEU A 78 0.49 7.36 1.17
CA LEU A 78 -0.35 8.15 0.27
C LEU A 78 -0.84 9.46 0.90
N VAL A 79 -1.31 9.42 2.14
CA VAL A 79 -1.99 10.57 2.78
C VAL A 79 -1.11 11.82 2.86
N PRO A 80 0.18 11.73 3.22
CA PRO A 80 1.04 12.93 3.29
C PRO A 80 1.17 13.68 1.96
N MET A 81 0.93 13.01 0.82
CA MET A 81 0.99 13.65 -0.50
C MET A 81 -0.11 14.69 -0.71
N LEU A 82 -1.19 14.64 0.09
CA LEU A 82 -2.28 15.62 0.04
C LEU A 82 -1.86 16.99 0.59
N GLU A 83 -0.82 17.06 1.42
CA GLU A 83 -0.36 18.31 2.06
C GLU A 83 0.11 19.35 1.03
N GLU A 84 0.69 18.90 -0.08
CA GLU A 84 1.26 19.76 -1.12
C GLU A 84 0.26 20.12 -2.24
N ILE A 85 -0.99 19.64 -2.16
CA ILE A 85 -1.96 19.80 -3.25
C ILE A 85 -3.08 20.75 -2.81
N GLU A 86 -3.31 21.81 -3.59
CA GLU A 86 -4.40 22.76 -3.36
C GLU A 86 -5.75 22.07 -3.61
N PRO A 87 -6.65 21.99 -2.61
CA PRO A 87 -7.96 21.39 -2.79
C PRO A 87 -8.86 22.25 -3.70
N PRO A 88 -9.69 21.62 -4.56
CA PRO A 88 -10.56 22.35 -5.48
C PRO A 88 -11.68 23.15 -4.79
N ASP A 89 -12.03 22.80 -3.58
CA ASP A 89 -13.05 23.47 -2.78
C ASP A 89 -12.89 23.21 -1.27
N ASN A 90 -13.65 23.95 -0.46
CA ASN A 90 -13.61 23.84 1.00
C ASN A 90 -14.07 22.48 1.54
N ARG A 91 -14.96 21.76 0.84
CA ARG A 91 -15.41 20.42 1.25
C ARG A 91 -14.29 19.42 1.10
N THR A 92 -13.62 19.44 -0.04
CA THR A 92 -12.46 18.60 -0.32
C THR A 92 -11.29 18.92 0.61
N GLY A 93 -11.06 20.23 0.92
CA GLY A 93 -10.06 20.64 1.89
C GLY A 93 -10.29 20.08 3.29
N ARG A 94 -11.55 20.08 3.77
CA ARG A 94 -11.87 19.46 5.07
C ARG A 94 -11.66 17.94 5.07
N ALA A 95 -11.94 17.27 3.95
CA ALA A 95 -11.69 15.84 3.80
C ALA A 95 -10.18 15.53 3.78
N ALA A 96 -9.38 16.32 3.08
CA ALA A 96 -7.93 16.20 3.09
C ALA A 96 -7.37 16.39 4.51
N ASN A 97 -7.79 17.44 5.24
CA ASN A 97 -7.37 17.67 6.61
C ASN A 97 -7.75 16.51 7.54
N LEU A 98 -8.96 15.94 7.41
CA LEU A 98 -9.37 14.77 8.19
C LEU A 98 -8.42 13.58 7.99
N LEU A 99 -7.91 13.38 6.77
CA LEU A 99 -6.93 12.34 6.48
C LEU A 99 -5.53 12.71 7.02
N LEU A 100 -5.10 13.97 6.86
CA LEU A 100 -3.78 14.45 7.29
C LEU A 100 -3.61 14.43 8.82
N GLU A 101 -4.69 14.63 9.57
CA GLU A 101 -4.72 14.59 11.03
C GLU A 101 -4.89 13.17 11.61
N TRP A 102 -5.08 12.15 10.74
CA TRP A 102 -5.35 10.78 11.14
C TRP A 102 -4.07 10.02 11.48
N ASP A 103 -4.16 9.11 12.45
CA ASP A 103 -3.07 8.24 12.92
C ASP A 103 -2.78 6.99 12.05
N PHE A 104 -3.48 6.86 10.92
CA PHE A 104 -3.41 5.74 9.98
C PHE A 104 -3.86 4.39 10.54
N VAL A 105 -4.54 4.35 11.68
CA VAL A 105 -5.11 3.13 12.25
C VAL A 105 -6.51 2.88 11.70
N MET A 106 -6.73 1.71 11.10
CA MET A 106 -7.98 1.33 10.44
C MET A 106 -9.08 0.89 11.44
N ASP A 107 -9.27 1.66 12.53
CA ASP A 107 -10.35 1.40 13.50
C ASP A 107 -11.72 1.59 12.83
N LYS A 108 -12.60 0.61 12.98
CA LYS A 108 -13.97 0.60 12.42
C LYS A 108 -14.84 1.78 12.86
N ARG A 109 -14.46 2.52 13.90
CA ARG A 109 -15.15 3.71 14.41
C ARG A 109 -14.53 5.02 13.90
N SER A 110 -13.41 4.95 13.19
CA SER A 110 -12.72 6.11 12.64
C SER A 110 -13.36 6.57 11.34
N ALA A 111 -13.86 7.80 11.30
CA ALA A 111 -14.36 8.41 10.08
C ALA A 111 -13.23 8.60 9.04
N ALA A 112 -12.02 8.93 9.51
CA ALA A 112 -10.84 9.06 8.64
C ALA A 112 -10.47 7.72 7.98
N ALA A 113 -10.50 6.61 8.74
CA ALA A 113 -10.27 5.27 8.18
C ALA A 113 -11.31 4.90 7.11
N GLY A 114 -12.59 5.20 7.35
CA GLY A 114 -13.67 4.99 6.38
C GLY A 114 -13.46 5.82 5.11
N LEU A 115 -13.14 7.09 5.25
CA LEU A 115 -12.83 7.98 4.12
C LEU A 115 -11.59 7.50 3.37
N TYR A 116 -10.54 7.11 4.08
CA TYR A 116 -9.32 6.58 3.47
C TYR A 116 -9.61 5.33 2.62
N ALA A 117 -10.37 4.37 3.15
CA ALA A 117 -10.71 3.14 2.42
C ALA A 117 -11.44 3.44 1.09
N ALA A 118 -12.38 4.39 1.10
CA ALA A 118 -13.06 4.85 -0.11
C ALA A 118 -12.08 5.56 -1.06
N TRP A 119 -11.26 6.47 -0.54
CA TRP A 119 -10.28 7.23 -1.30
C TRP A 119 -9.21 6.33 -1.96
N GLU A 120 -8.62 5.39 -1.23
CA GLU A 120 -7.67 4.41 -1.78
C GLU A 120 -8.27 3.66 -2.97
N GLY A 121 -9.53 3.22 -2.84
CA GLY A 121 -10.25 2.57 -3.92
C GLY A 121 -10.41 3.46 -5.16
N GLU A 122 -10.70 4.76 -4.99
CA GLU A 122 -10.80 5.72 -6.09
C GLU A 122 -9.43 6.06 -6.70
N VAL A 123 -8.36 6.17 -5.89
CA VAL A 123 -6.99 6.34 -6.38
C VAL A 123 -6.61 5.18 -7.29
N ARG A 124 -6.83 3.93 -6.86
CA ARG A 124 -6.57 2.74 -7.69
C ARG A 124 -7.36 2.78 -9.01
N ARG A 125 -8.63 3.15 -8.96
CA ARG A 125 -9.45 3.32 -10.16
C ARG A 125 -8.93 4.44 -11.07
N GLY A 126 -8.46 5.54 -10.48
CA GLY A 126 -7.83 6.66 -11.20
C GLY A 126 -6.58 6.23 -11.95
N VAL A 127 -5.67 5.55 -11.27
CA VAL A 127 -4.44 4.99 -11.85
C VAL A 127 -4.77 3.94 -12.93
N THR A 128 -5.76 3.07 -12.68
CA THR A 128 -6.21 2.10 -13.68
C THR A 128 -6.67 2.79 -14.96
N ARG A 129 -7.52 3.83 -14.85
CA ARG A 129 -7.98 4.59 -16.03
C ARG A 129 -6.84 5.27 -16.79
N ALA A 130 -5.79 5.68 -16.10
CA ALA A 130 -4.66 6.37 -16.72
C ALA A 130 -3.70 5.42 -17.43
N LEU A 131 -3.50 4.20 -16.90
CA LEU A 131 -2.47 3.28 -17.40
C LEU A 131 -3.01 2.13 -18.24
N VAL A 132 -4.28 1.74 -18.06
CA VAL A 132 -4.86 0.59 -18.77
C VAL A 132 -5.55 1.06 -20.04
N PRO A 133 -5.18 0.54 -21.22
CA PRO A 133 -5.83 0.90 -22.48
C PRO A 133 -7.34 0.65 -22.48
N ALA A 134 -8.08 1.50 -23.18
CA ALA A 134 -9.52 1.33 -23.33
C ALA A 134 -9.86 -0.07 -23.91
N GLY A 135 -10.86 -0.72 -23.33
CA GLY A 135 -11.30 -2.06 -23.76
C GLY A 135 -10.55 -3.22 -23.08
N VAL A 136 -9.51 -2.95 -22.30
CA VAL A 136 -8.83 -3.98 -21.49
C VAL A 136 -9.51 -4.08 -20.12
N SER A 137 -10.03 -5.27 -19.78
CA SER A 137 -10.64 -5.54 -18.47
C SER A 137 -9.55 -5.95 -17.46
N MET A 138 -8.89 -4.97 -16.88
CA MET A 138 -7.85 -5.17 -15.87
C MET A 138 -7.91 -4.05 -14.81
N ASN A 139 -7.63 -4.40 -13.57
CA ASN A 139 -7.45 -3.43 -12.48
C ASN A 139 -6.00 -3.42 -12.01
N VAL A 140 -5.45 -2.24 -11.81
CA VAL A 140 -4.14 -2.07 -11.19
C VAL A 140 -4.20 -2.46 -9.72
N GLY A 141 -3.27 -3.29 -9.25
CA GLY A 141 -3.13 -3.66 -7.83
C GLY A 141 -2.69 -2.47 -6.96
N LEU A 142 -2.93 -2.56 -5.64
CA LEU A 142 -2.63 -1.47 -4.71
C LEU A 142 -1.16 -1.07 -4.74
N LYS A 143 -0.25 -2.04 -4.67
CA LYS A 143 1.20 -1.79 -4.75
C LYS A 143 1.56 -0.98 -6.00
N LYS A 144 1.10 -1.41 -7.17
CA LYS A 144 1.40 -0.71 -8.43
C LYS A 144 0.78 0.68 -8.49
N ALA A 145 -0.42 0.85 -7.92
CA ALA A 145 -1.05 2.16 -7.85
C ALA A 145 -0.22 3.12 -6.98
N ILE A 146 0.21 2.68 -5.81
CA ILE A 146 1.06 3.50 -4.91
C ILE A 146 2.39 3.82 -5.57
N GLU A 147 3.08 2.85 -6.16
CA GLU A 147 4.33 3.09 -6.89
C GLU A 147 4.17 4.13 -7.99
N THR A 148 3.05 4.06 -8.74
CA THR A 148 2.72 5.03 -9.80
C THR A 148 2.49 6.44 -9.26
N ILE A 149 1.82 6.56 -8.12
CA ILE A 149 1.58 7.85 -7.46
C ILE A 149 2.86 8.42 -6.86
N MET A 150 3.69 7.60 -6.22
CA MET A 150 4.95 8.05 -5.62
C MET A 150 6.00 8.46 -6.65
N VAL A 151 6.05 7.75 -7.78
CA VAL A 151 6.98 8.04 -8.90
C VAL A 151 6.16 8.07 -10.19
N PRO A 152 5.50 9.21 -10.50
CA PRO A 152 4.61 9.32 -11.65
C PRO A 152 5.35 9.10 -12.97
N PRO A 153 4.99 8.06 -13.74
CA PRO A 153 5.63 7.80 -15.02
C PRO A 153 5.09 8.73 -16.12
N GLY A 154 5.85 8.87 -17.21
CA GLY A 154 5.49 9.72 -18.35
C GLY A 154 4.15 9.35 -19.02
N GLU A 155 3.73 8.10 -18.89
CA GLU A 155 2.44 7.59 -19.37
C GLU A 155 1.22 8.24 -18.70
N LEU A 156 1.40 8.86 -17.52
CA LEU A 156 0.34 9.65 -16.88
C LEU A 156 -0.02 10.94 -17.61
N GLY A 157 0.86 11.45 -18.48
CA GLY A 157 0.61 12.64 -19.29
C GLY A 157 1.83 13.54 -19.47
N ALA A 158 1.64 14.65 -20.15
CA ALA A 158 2.71 15.62 -20.44
C ALA A 158 3.33 16.24 -19.18
N ASP A 159 2.55 16.36 -18.10
CA ASP A 159 3.02 16.73 -16.76
C ASP A 159 2.57 15.62 -15.79
N PRO A 160 3.45 14.63 -15.52
CA PRO A 160 3.12 13.49 -14.67
C PRO A 160 2.81 13.88 -13.22
N MET A 161 3.45 14.93 -12.70
CA MET A 161 3.19 15.40 -11.32
C MET A 161 1.80 16.02 -11.21
N ALA A 162 1.45 16.93 -12.11
CA ALA A 162 0.10 17.50 -12.14
C ALA A 162 -0.98 16.44 -12.44
N ALA A 163 -0.66 15.40 -13.21
CA ALA A 163 -1.57 14.29 -13.47
C ALA A 163 -1.79 13.44 -12.20
N ARG A 164 -0.72 13.16 -11.43
CA ARG A 164 -0.79 12.52 -10.12
C ARG A 164 -1.71 13.31 -9.17
N ASP A 165 -1.48 14.61 -9.06
CA ASP A 165 -2.23 15.47 -8.14
C ASP A 165 -3.73 15.49 -8.49
N ARG A 166 -4.05 15.55 -9.79
CA ARG A 166 -5.44 15.40 -10.26
C ARG A 166 -6.03 14.03 -9.87
N VAL A 167 -5.30 12.94 -10.04
CA VAL A 167 -5.77 11.60 -9.64
C VAL A 167 -6.09 11.57 -8.15
N LEU A 168 -5.23 12.13 -7.29
CA LEU A 168 -5.43 12.14 -5.84
C LEU A 168 -6.64 12.99 -5.44
N MET A 169 -6.79 14.20 -5.98
CA MET A 169 -7.90 15.10 -5.64
C MET A 169 -9.23 14.63 -6.23
N ASP A 170 -9.27 14.21 -7.49
CA ASP A 170 -10.46 13.64 -8.11
C ASP A 170 -10.95 12.38 -7.37
N ALA A 171 -10.00 11.56 -6.88
CA ALA A 171 -10.31 10.40 -6.06
C ALA A 171 -10.96 10.83 -4.73
N LEU A 172 -10.46 11.89 -4.09
CA LEU A 172 -11.01 12.39 -2.83
C LEU A 172 -12.43 12.96 -3.02
N VAL A 173 -12.65 13.71 -4.09
CA VAL A 173 -13.99 14.20 -4.44
C VAL A 173 -14.98 13.03 -4.62
N ARG A 174 -14.57 11.95 -5.29
CA ARG A 174 -15.42 10.76 -5.50
C ARG A 174 -15.63 9.95 -4.24
N ALA A 175 -14.65 9.86 -3.37
CA ALA A 175 -14.77 9.16 -2.09
C ALA A 175 -15.81 9.78 -1.15
N MET A 176 -16.13 11.06 -1.36
CA MET A 176 -17.13 11.80 -0.58
C MET A 176 -18.55 11.77 -1.19
N ALA A 177 -18.72 11.19 -2.39
CA ALA A 177 -20.02 11.14 -3.07
C ALA A 177 -20.89 10.01 -2.54
#